data_69b9166d8cd62cf53923a34f510cd4d4
#
_entry.id   69b9166d8cd62cf53923a34f510cd4d4
#
_cell.length_a   1.000
_cell.length_b   1.000
_cell.length_c   1.000
_cell.angle_alpha   90.00
_cell.angle_beta   90.00
_cell.angle_gamma   90.00
#
_symmetry.space_group_name_H-M   'P 1'
#
loop_
_entity.id
_entity.type
_entity.pdbx_description
1 polymer ?
#
loop_
_entity_poly.entity_id
_entity_poly.type
_entity_poly.pdbx_seq_one_letter_code
_entity_poly.pdbx_strand_id
1 'polypeptide(L)'
;MLTLYNAAHSTCSQKVRICLAEKQLPFEDIRLDLGTKKEHLTPEYLAINPNGVVQTLADDGNIVVDSSVICEYLDERYPAVRLTPDDIVLRARMRVWMRFLEEVPTAAVRVPSFNMGFLTRFEGLDRAKFEAQQADIRPIRKHFYRRMGPAGFKREDVEASLEQIANTCARMDKALVDGPWLLGDHYSLADIVVAPLIDRMADLGYASIWEGRYARVAEWYQRMQARPAFQATFYPGARMSEFLALRPAIVESA
;
A
#
# COMPACT_ATOMS: atom_id res chain seq x y z
N MET A 1 6.55 -17.36 -16.76
CA MET A 1 7.53 -16.58 -15.94
C MET A 1 6.81 -15.37 -15.37
N LEU A 2 6.96 -15.14 -14.06
CA LEU A 2 6.32 -13.99 -13.40
C LEU A 2 7.13 -12.71 -13.66
N THR A 3 6.46 -11.64 -14.06
CA THR A 3 7.03 -10.30 -14.17
C THR A 3 6.19 -9.32 -13.37
N LEU A 4 6.80 -8.58 -12.45
CA LEU A 4 6.12 -7.58 -11.62
C LEU A 4 6.53 -6.17 -12.04
N TYR A 5 5.60 -5.41 -12.61
CA TYR A 5 5.73 -3.98 -12.84
C TYR A 5 5.36 -3.24 -11.55
N ASN A 6 6.30 -2.56 -10.93
CA ASN A 6 6.09 -1.99 -9.59
C ASN A 6 6.93 -0.74 -9.33
N ALA A 7 6.79 -0.15 -8.15
CA ALA A 7 7.64 0.92 -7.67
C ALA A 7 8.07 0.65 -6.23
N ALA A 8 9.32 0.97 -5.90
CA ALA A 8 9.95 0.66 -4.62
C ALA A 8 9.10 1.11 -3.42
N HIS A 9 8.70 2.37 -3.41
CA HIS A 9 7.96 3.01 -2.32
C HIS A 9 6.43 2.87 -2.40
N SER A 10 5.89 2.16 -3.38
CA SER A 10 4.44 1.93 -3.46
C SER A 10 3.99 0.88 -2.46
N THR A 11 3.13 1.26 -1.51
CA THR A 11 2.56 0.30 -0.53
C THR A 11 1.86 -0.86 -1.20
N CYS A 12 1.16 -0.61 -2.30
CA CYS A 12 0.51 -1.66 -3.09
C CYS A 12 1.52 -2.60 -3.75
N SER A 13 2.66 -2.09 -4.25
CA SER A 13 3.76 -2.93 -4.76
C SER A 13 4.43 -3.73 -3.64
N GLN A 14 4.59 -3.13 -2.47
CA GLN A 14 5.15 -3.79 -1.29
C GLN A 14 4.30 -4.98 -0.84
N LYS A 15 2.95 -4.89 -0.88
CA LYS A 15 2.04 -6.02 -0.62
C LYS A 15 2.39 -7.23 -1.51
N VAL A 16 2.51 -7.00 -2.82
CA VAL A 16 2.80 -8.06 -3.79
C VAL A 16 4.21 -8.61 -3.61
N ARG A 17 5.21 -7.76 -3.35
CA ARG A 17 6.59 -8.22 -3.07
C ARG A 17 6.68 -9.08 -1.81
N ILE A 18 5.98 -8.72 -0.72
CA ILE A 18 5.91 -9.59 0.47
C ILE A 18 5.29 -10.93 0.10
N CYS A 19 4.16 -10.93 -0.63
CA CYS A 19 3.49 -12.16 -1.03
C CYS A 19 4.39 -13.06 -1.88
N LEU A 20 5.07 -12.51 -2.89
CA LEU A 20 6.01 -13.26 -3.73
C LEU A 20 7.18 -13.84 -2.90
N ALA A 21 7.73 -13.06 -1.97
CA ALA A 21 8.83 -13.49 -1.11
C ALA A 21 8.38 -14.57 -0.11
N GLU A 22 7.21 -14.45 0.51
CA GLU A 22 6.65 -15.49 1.39
C GLU A 22 6.42 -16.81 0.66
N LYS A 23 5.99 -16.71 -0.59
CA LYS A 23 5.77 -17.87 -1.46
C LYS A 23 7.04 -18.39 -2.13
N GLN A 24 8.17 -17.70 -1.94
CA GLN A 24 9.47 -18.02 -2.57
C GLN A 24 9.38 -18.11 -4.09
N LEU A 25 8.55 -17.28 -4.72
CA LEU A 25 8.36 -17.26 -6.16
C LEU A 25 9.38 -16.32 -6.82
N PRO A 26 10.21 -16.83 -7.74
CA PRO A 26 11.10 -15.97 -8.53
C PRO A 26 10.28 -15.15 -9.53
N PHE A 27 10.66 -13.89 -9.71
CA PHE A 27 10.00 -12.97 -10.64
C PHE A 27 11.02 -11.97 -11.22
N GLU A 28 10.72 -11.46 -12.40
CA GLU A 28 11.39 -10.32 -12.99
C GLU A 28 10.85 -9.04 -12.35
N ASP A 29 11.73 -8.23 -11.76
CA ASP A 29 11.40 -6.99 -11.04
C ASP A 29 11.56 -5.77 -11.95
N ILE A 30 10.48 -5.33 -12.59
CA ILE A 30 10.47 -4.12 -13.43
C ILE A 30 10.01 -2.93 -12.59
N ARG A 31 10.96 -2.07 -12.24
CA ARG A 31 10.71 -0.87 -11.42
C ARG A 31 10.45 0.34 -12.29
N LEU A 32 9.26 0.93 -12.12
CA LEU A 32 8.82 2.10 -12.84
C LEU A 32 9.11 3.38 -12.03
N ASP A 33 9.64 4.40 -12.70
CA ASP A 33 9.72 5.76 -12.16
C ASP A 33 8.35 6.43 -12.25
N LEU A 34 7.70 6.56 -11.08
CA LEU A 34 6.40 7.23 -10.96
C LEU A 34 6.52 8.75 -10.83
N GLY A 35 7.73 9.26 -10.66
CA GLY A 35 8.00 10.68 -10.40
C GLY A 35 8.33 11.45 -11.67
N THR A 36 9.60 11.43 -12.04
CA THR A 36 10.17 12.25 -13.12
C THR A 36 9.75 11.75 -14.49
N LYS A 37 9.96 10.46 -14.76
CA LYS A 37 9.63 9.87 -16.07
C LYS A 37 8.17 9.54 -16.24
N LYS A 38 7.43 9.35 -15.12
CA LYS A 38 6.00 8.98 -15.14
C LYS A 38 5.73 7.71 -15.98
N GLU A 39 6.63 6.71 -15.90
CA GLU A 39 6.61 5.52 -16.75
C GLU A 39 5.29 4.74 -16.69
N HIS A 40 4.56 4.82 -15.57
CA HIS A 40 3.22 4.26 -15.43
C HIS A 40 2.12 4.95 -16.28
N LEU A 41 2.46 6.03 -17.00
CA LEU A 41 1.56 6.78 -17.86
C LEU A 41 2.01 6.78 -19.32
N THR A 42 3.05 6.02 -19.66
CA THR A 42 3.46 5.85 -21.05
C THR A 42 2.45 4.99 -21.82
N PRO A 43 2.31 5.17 -23.14
CA PRO A 43 1.41 4.36 -23.95
C PRO A 43 1.66 2.86 -23.79
N GLU A 44 2.92 2.46 -23.68
CA GLU A 44 3.35 1.05 -23.52
C GLU A 44 2.82 0.46 -22.22
N TYR A 45 2.96 1.18 -21.11
CA TYR A 45 2.44 0.69 -19.82
C TYR A 45 0.90 0.78 -19.74
N LEU A 46 0.30 1.82 -20.30
CA LEU A 46 -1.17 1.96 -20.36
C LEU A 46 -1.84 0.87 -21.20
N ALA A 47 -1.14 0.30 -22.18
CA ALA A 47 -1.60 -0.89 -22.90
C ALA A 47 -1.65 -2.15 -22.00
N ILE A 48 -0.79 -2.24 -20.98
CA ILE A 48 -0.77 -3.33 -20.00
C ILE A 48 -1.77 -3.05 -18.86
N ASN A 49 -1.76 -1.82 -18.33
CA ASN A 49 -2.67 -1.41 -17.25
C ASN A 49 -3.28 -0.03 -17.54
N PRO A 50 -4.48 0.01 -18.13
CA PRO A 50 -5.14 1.27 -18.52
C PRO A 50 -5.50 2.16 -17.34
N ASN A 51 -5.41 1.67 -16.09
CA ASN A 51 -5.63 2.49 -14.90
C ASN A 51 -4.47 3.46 -14.60
N GLY A 52 -3.29 3.30 -15.25
CA GLY A 52 -2.13 4.16 -15.03
C GLY A 52 -1.63 4.14 -13.58
N VAL A 53 -1.66 2.98 -12.95
CA VAL A 53 -1.18 2.75 -11.58
C VAL A 53 -0.29 1.52 -11.52
N VAL A 54 0.61 1.47 -10.56
CA VAL A 54 1.33 0.25 -10.20
C VAL A 54 0.61 -0.37 -9.00
N GLN A 55 0.62 -1.68 -8.85
CA GLN A 55 1.42 -2.70 -9.52
C GLN A 55 0.60 -3.42 -10.61
N THR A 56 1.32 -4.14 -11.47
CA THR A 56 0.75 -5.08 -12.44
C THR A 56 1.59 -6.34 -12.43
N LEU A 57 0.96 -7.49 -12.37
CA LEU A 57 1.61 -8.79 -12.51
C LEU A 57 1.32 -9.35 -13.91
N ALA A 58 2.36 -9.79 -14.60
CA ALA A 58 2.22 -10.64 -15.78
C ALA A 58 2.66 -12.06 -15.41
N ASP A 59 1.83 -13.05 -15.75
CA ASP A 59 2.11 -14.48 -15.57
C ASP A 59 1.85 -15.21 -16.89
N ASP A 60 2.93 -15.56 -17.58
CA ASP A 60 2.87 -16.21 -18.90
C ASP A 60 1.91 -15.52 -19.88
N GLY A 61 1.95 -14.18 -19.91
CA GLY A 61 1.14 -13.32 -20.77
C GLY A 61 -0.22 -12.92 -20.18
N ASN A 62 -0.65 -13.52 -19.08
CA ASN A 62 -1.87 -13.11 -18.38
C ASN A 62 -1.59 -11.91 -17.49
N ILE A 63 -2.40 -10.87 -17.59
CA ILE A 63 -2.24 -9.65 -16.81
C ILE A 63 -3.21 -9.66 -15.63
N VAL A 64 -2.66 -9.50 -14.43
CA VAL A 64 -3.44 -9.35 -13.20
C VAL A 64 -3.11 -8.00 -12.58
N VAL A 65 -4.14 -7.24 -12.23
CA VAL A 65 -4.03 -5.92 -11.61
C VAL A 65 -4.76 -5.91 -10.25
N ASP A 66 -4.47 -4.89 -9.44
CA ASP A 66 -4.86 -4.76 -8.04
C ASP A 66 -4.04 -5.65 -7.08
N SER A 67 -3.50 -5.03 -6.00
CA SER A 67 -2.55 -5.70 -5.10
C SER A 67 -3.16 -6.87 -4.33
N SER A 68 -4.38 -6.72 -3.85
CA SER A 68 -5.04 -7.78 -3.08
C SER A 68 -5.47 -8.94 -3.99
N VAL A 69 -5.94 -8.62 -5.20
CA VAL A 69 -6.28 -9.61 -6.23
C VAL A 69 -5.03 -10.36 -6.68
N ILE A 70 -3.92 -9.67 -6.91
CA ILE A 70 -2.64 -10.33 -7.26
C ILE A 70 -2.20 -11.28 -6.14
N CYS A 71 -2.31 -10.88 -4.86
CA CYS A 71 -1.95 -11.76 -3.75
C CYS A 71 -2.86 -13.00 -3.67
N GLU A 72 -4.18 -12.86 -3.85
CA GLU A 72 -5.10 -14.00 -3.92
C GLU A 72 -4.77 -14.89 -5.13
N TYR A 73 -4.55 -14.31 -6.33
CA TYR A 73 -4.16 -15.04 -7.53
C TYR A 73 -2.87 -15.85 -7.34
N LEU A 74 -1.82 -15.22 -6.79
CA LEU A 74 -0.56 -15.92 -6.51
C LEU A 74 -0.75 -17.08 -5.55
N ASP A 75 -1.60 -16.92 -4.53
CA ASP A 75 -1.86 -17.96 -3.56
C ASP A 75 -2.62 -19.15 -4.14
N GLU A 76 -3.61 -18.90 -5.00
CA GLU A 76 -4.38 -19.93 -5.68
C GLU A 76 -3.57 -20.62 -6.78
N ARG A 77 -2.79 -19.86 -7.57
CA ARG A 77 -2.02 -20.36 -8.72
C ARG A 77 -0.79 -21.16 -8.31
N TYR A 78 -0.16 -20.81 -7.18
CA TYR A 78 1.07 -21.42 -6.68
C TYR A 78 0.88 -21.98 -5.27
N PRO A 79 0.19 -23.10 -5.07
CA PRO A 79 -0.28 -23.55 -3.75
C PRO A 79 0.77 -24.21 -2.85
N ALA A 80 2.05 -24.29 -3.27
CA ALA A 80 3.11 -24.93 -2.49
C ALA A 80 3.31 -24.30 -1.11
N VAL A 81 3.22 -22.96 -1.01
CA VAL A 81 3.17 -22.21 0.25
C VAL A 81 1.82 -21.50 0.30
N ARG A 82 0.91 -21.97 1.16
CA ARG A 82 -0.44 -21.40 1.28
C ARG A 82 -0.47 -20.29 2.32
N LEU A 83 -1.04 -19.16 1.91
CA LEU A 83 -1.25 -17.97 2.75
C LEU A 83 -2.74 -17.75 3.04
N THR A 84 -3.60 -18.50 2.36
CA THR A 84 -5.05 -18.54 2.59
C THR A 84 -5.39 -19.77 3.43
N PRO A 85 -6.14 -19.63 4.55
CA PRO A 85 -6.55 -20.76 5.38
C PRO A 85 -7.37 -21.81 4.62
N ASP A 86 -7.19 -23.09 4.95
CA ASP A 86 -8.01 -24.19 4.40
C ASP A 86 -9.43 -24.15 4.96
N ASP A 87 -9.59 -23.75 6.22
CA ASP A 87 -10.90 -23.57 6.84
C ASP A 87 -11.70 -22.46 6.12
N ILE A 88 -12.90 -22.80 5.67
CA ILE A 88 -13.74 -21.90 4.86
C ILE A 88 -14.20 -20.67 5.64
N VAL A 89 -14.38 -20.79 6.97
CA VAL A 89 -14.82 -19.68 7.83
C VAL A 89 -13.66 -18.71 8.07
N LEU A 90 -12.46 -19.24 8.36
CA LEU A 90 -11.24 -18.43 8.47
C LEU A 90 -10.92 -17.73 7.13
N ARG A 91 -11.10 -18.42 6.02
CA ARG A 91 -10.94 -17.83 4.68
C ARG A 91 -11.92 -16.68 4.44
N ALA A 92 -13.17 -16.83 4.84
CA ALA A 92 -14.15 -15.77 4.76
C ALA A 92 -13.76 -14.57 5.64
N ARG A 93 -13.27 -14.80 6.87
CA ARG A 93 -12.74 -13.77 7.78
C ARG A 93 -11.53 -13.05 7.18
N MET A 94 -10.60 -13.79 6.55
CA MET A 94 -9.47 -13.21 5.82
C MET A 94 -9.95 -12.24 4.73
N ARG A 95 -10.91 -12.65 3.91
CA ARG A 95 -11.46 -11.80 2.84
C ARG A 95 -12.19 -10.58 3.38
N VAL A 96 -12.88 -10.68 4.52
CA VAL A 96 -13.46 -9.51 5.23
C VAL A 96 -12.37 -8.52 5.63
N TRP A 97 -11.24 -9.02 6.17
CA TRP A 97 -10.07 -8.18 6.45
C TRP A 97 -9.55 -7.52 5.18
N MET A 98 -9.30 -8.28 4.13
CA MET A 98 -8.75 -7.75 2.88
C MET A 98 -9.63 -6.65 2.29
N ARG A 99 -10.95 -6.81 2.26
CA ARG A 99 -11.90 -5.77 1.79
C ARG A 99 -11.82 -4.51 2.64
N PHE A 100 -11.87 -4.65 3.96
CA PHE A 100 -11.72 -3.53 4.88
C PHE A 100 -10.38 -2.79 4.67
N LEU A 101 -9.28 -3.54 4.53
CA LEU A 101 -7.94 -2.98 4.37
C LEU A 101 -7.77 -2.21 3.06
N GLU A 102 -8.42 -2.63 1.98
CA GLU A 102 -8.42 -1.89 0.72
C GLU A 102 -9.30 -0.63 0.78
N GLU A 103 -10.46 -0.72 1.38
CA GLU A 103 -11.42 0.38 1.44
C GLU A 103 -10.98 1.49 2.39
N VAL A 104 -10.51 1.16 3.58
CA VAL A 104 -10.25 2.14 4.65
C VAL A 104 -8.77 2.51 4.73
N PRO A 105 -7.85 1.70 5.30
CA PRO A 105 -6.48 2.17 5.54
C PRO A 105 -5.68 2.35 4.25
N THR A 106 -5.93 1.58 3.19
CA THR A 106 -5.25 1.78 1.89
C THR A 106 -5.60 3.13 1.27
N ALA A 107 -6.82 3.61 1.45
CA ALA A 107 -7.21 4.96 1.04
C ALA A 107 -6.60 6.02 1.98
N ALA A 108 -6.68 5.78 3.27
CA ALA A 108 -6.23 6.71 4.30
C ALA A 108 -4.72 7.02 4.21
N VAL A 109 -3.84 6.02 4.15
CA VAL A 109 -2.38 6.25 4.12
C VAL A 109 -1.90 7.14 2.96
N ARG A 110 -2.69 7.25 1.88
CA ARG A 110 -2.35 8.09 0.73
C ARG A 110 -2.38 9.57 1.07
N VAL A 111 -3.30 10.00 1.92
CA VAL A 111 -3.49 11.43 2.24
C VAL A 111 -2.23 12.02 2.88
N PRO A 112 -1.72 11.55 4.03
CA PRO A 112 -0.47 12.05 4.57
C PRO A 112 0.73 11.75 3.67
N SER A 113 0.78 10.60 2.99
CA SER A 113 1.88 10.27 2.06
C SER A 113 2.02 11.29 0.95
N PHE A 114 0.91 11.74 0.35
CA PHE A 114 0.95 12.73 -0.73
C PHE A 114 1.33 14.10 -0.20
N ASN A 115 0.75 14.55 0.91
CA ASN A 115 1.10 15.84 1.49
C ASN A 115 2.57 15.91 1.91
N MET A 116 3.09 14.86 2.55
CA MET A 116 4.46 14.86 3.07
C MET A 116 5.53 14.69 2.00
N GLY A 117 5.28 13.87 0.97
CA GLY A 117 6.34 13.45 0.06
C GLY A 117 6.17 13.82 -1.41
N PHE A 118 4.95 14.11 -1.88
CA PHE A 118 4.72 14.22 -3.32
C PHE A 118 4.24 15.58 -3.81
N LEU A 119 3.92 16.53 -2.94
CA LEU A 119 3.39 17.84 -3.37
C LEU A 119 4.38 18.65 -4.20
N THR A 120 5.69 18.53 -3.94
CA THR A 120 6.73 19.20 -4.73
C THR A 120 6.64 18.92 -6.23
N ARG A 121 6.08 17.76 -6.60
CA ARG A 121 5.87 17.38 -8.02
C ARG A 121 4.82 18.23 -8.73
N PHE A 122 4.01 18.96 -7.99
CA PHE A 122 2.88 19.74 -8.48
C PHE A 122 3.07 21.23 -8.31
N GLU A 123 4.21 21.66 -7.75
CA GLU A 123 4.54 23.09 -7.60
C GLU A 123 4.48 23.82 -8.94
N GLY A 124 3.88 25.00 -8.95
CA GLY A 124 3.71 25.81 -10.15
C GLY A 124 2.58 25.38 -11.10
N LEU A 125 1.85 24.31 -10.79
CA LEU A 125 0.67 23.94 -11.57
C LEU A 125 -0.57 24.69 -11.05
N ASP A 126 -1.28 25.35 -11.96
CA ASP A 126 -2.65 25.78 -11.70
C ASP A 126 -3.62 24.57 -11.67
N ARG A 127 -4.83 24.80 -11.17
CA ARG A 127 -5.81 23.73 -10.98
C ARG A 127 -6.18 23.00 -12.28
N ALA A 128 -6.33 23.71 -13.37
CA ALA A 128 -6.73 23.12 -14.66
C ALA A 128 -5.62 22.22 -15.21
N LYS A 129 -4.37 22.68 -15.19
CA LYS A 129 -3.21 21.87 -15.59
C LYS A 129 -3.02 20.65 -14.69
N PHE A 130 -3.19 20.82 -13.38
CA PHE A 130 -3.12 19.72 -12.44
C PHE A 130 -4.18 18.66 -12.73
N GLU A 131 -5.45 19.05 -12.92
CA GLU A 131 -6.53 18.10 -13.22
C GLU A 131 -6.30 17.36 -14.53
N ALA A 132 -5.93 18.08 -15.60
CA ALA A 132 -5.62 17.46 -16.87
C ALA A 132 -4.47 16.44 -16.80
N GLN A 133 -3.41 16.75 -16.04
CA GLN A 133 -2.22 15.90 -15.95
C GLN A 133 -2.32 14.77 -14.91
N GLN A 134 -3.20 14.87 -13.91
CA GLN A 134 -3.29 13.94 -12.81
C GLN A 134 -4.65 13.24 -12.71
N ALA A 135 -5.75 13.99 -12.74
CA ALA A 135 -7.08 13.45 -12.52
C ALA A 135 -7.69 12.80 -13.77
N ASP A 136 -7.64 13.50 -14.89
CA ASP A 136 -8.42 13.11 -16.08
C ASP A 136 -7.83 11.88 -16.80
N ILE A 137 -6.54 11.64 -16.65
CA ILE A 137 -5.85 10.48 -17.24
C ILE A 137 -5.80 9.25 -16.33
N ARG A 138 -6.39 9.29 -15.13
CA ARG A 138 -6.40 8.19 -14.16
C ARG A 138 -7.81 7.88 -13.69
N PRO A 139 -8.58 7.02 -14.37
CA PRO A 139 -10.00 6.79 -14.06
C PRO A 139 -10.25 6.43 -12.59
N ILE A 140 -9.49 5.48 -12.04
CA ILE A 140 -9.66 5.02 -10.64
C ILE A 140 -9.12 5.99 -9.59
N ARG A 141 -8.38 7.04 -10.00
CA ARG A 141 -7.80 8.04 -9.10
C ARG A 141 -8.35 9.45 -9.33
N LYS A 142 -9.29 9.62 -10.24
CA LYS A 142 -9.85 10.92 -10.64
C LYS A 142 -10.33 11.74 -9.44
N HIS A 143 -11.18 11.16 -8.61
CA HIS A 143 -11.74 11.83 -7.43
C HIS A 143 -10.68 12.13 -6.36
N PHE A 144 -9.71 11.22 -6.17
CA PHE A 144 -8.60 11.43 -5.25
C PHE A 144 -7.79 12.68 -5.63
N TYR A 145 -7.35 12.79 -6.90
CA TYR A 145 -6.57 13.93 -7.35
C TYR A 145 -7.39 15.23 -7.38
N ARG A 146 -8.66 15.18 -7.77
CA ARG A 146 -9.54 16.36 -7.73
C ARG A 146 -9.74 16.88 -6.31
N ARG A 147 -9.90 15.99 -5.32
CA ARG A 147 -10.00 16.36 -3.89
C ARG A 147 -8.70 16.97 -3.40
N MET A 148 -7.56 16.37 -3.71
CA MET A 148 -6.25 16.84 -3.30
C MET A 148 -5.93 18.22 -3.90
N GLY A 149 -6.09 18.37 -5.21
CA GLY A 149 -5.64 19.56 -5.92
C GLY A 149 -4.11 19.75 -5.92
N PRO A 150 -3.59 20.83 -6.54
CA PRO A 150 -2.15 21.07 -6.59
C PRO A 150 -1.54 21.47 -5.23
N ALA A 151 -2.35 22.01 -4.32
CA ALA A 151 -1.91 22.43 -2.98
C ALA A 151 -1.92 21.29 -1.93
N GLY A 152 -2.41 20.11 -2.30
CA GLY A 152 -2.53 18.98 -1.37
C GLY A 152 -3.89 18.92 -0.67
N PHE A 153 -3.99 17.95 0.24
CA PHE A 153 -5.16 17.76 1.09
C PHE A 153 -5.20 18.78 2.21
N LYS A 154 -6.40 19.20 2.59
CA LYS A 154 -6.63 20.10 3.71
C LYS A 154 -6.33 19.41 5.05
N ARG A 155 -6.20 20.22 6.11
CA ARG A 155 -6.01 19.74 7.49
C ARG A 155 -7.07 18.68 7.88
N GLU A 156 -8.34 18.98 7.62
CA GLU A 156 -9.45 18.09 7.97
C GLU A 156 -9.36 16.74 7.26
N ASP A 157 -8.87 16.72 6.03
CA ASP A 157 -8.65 15.48 5.26
C ASP A 157 -7.54 14.64 5.89
N VAL A 158 -6.45 15.28 6.34
CA VAL A 158 -5.33 14.61 7.01
C VAL A 158 -5.77 14.05 8.35
N GLU A 159 -6.45 14.86 9.18
CA GLU A 159 -6.95 14.45 10.50
C GLU A 159 -7.91 13.28 10.40
N ALA A 160 -8.90 13.34 9.50
CA ALA A 160 -9.83 12.24 9.23
C ALA A 160 -9.10 10.97 8.76
N SER A 161 -8.04 11.13 7.97
CA SER A 161 -7.21 10.03 7.51
C SER A 161 -6.45 9.37 8.67
N LEU A 162 -5.85 10.16 9.55
CA LEU A 162 -5.16 9.65 10.74
C LEU A 162 -6.12 8.97 11.71
N GLU A 163 -7.35 9.47 11.85
CA GLU A 163 -8.41 8.82 12.63
C GLU A 163 -8.76 7.45 12.05
N GLN A 164 -8.88 7.33 10.71
CA GLN A 164 -9.13 6.04 10.06
C GLN A 164 -7.99 5.04 10.30
N ILE A 165 -6.74 5.49 10.34
CA ILE A 165 -5.59 4.64 10.70
C ILE A 165 -5.67 4.23 12.17
N ALA A 166 -6.00 5.14 13.09
CA ALA A 166 -6.18 4.81 14.51
C ALA A 166 -7.30 3.77 14.71
N ASN A 167 -8.43 3.92 14.01
CA ASN A 167 -9.53 2.96 14.03
C ASN A 167 -9.13 1.60 13.44
N THR A 168 -8.26 1.60 12.43
CA THR A 168 -7.68 0.36 11.89
C THR A 168 -6.80 -0.33 12.93
N CYS A 169 -5.93 0.41 13.63
CA CYS A 169 -5.10 -0.13 14.71
C CYS A 169 -5.96 -0.68 15.86
N ALA A 170 -7.03 0.01 16.25
CA ALA A 170 -7.98 -0.48 17.26
C ALA A 170 -8.64 -1.81 16.85
N ARG A 171 -9.04 -1.93 15.59
CA ARG A 171 -9.61 -3.17 15.04
C ARG A 171 -8.57 -4.30 15.00
N MET A 172 -7.33 -3.99 14.61
CA MET A 172 -6.22 -4.95 14.63
C MET A 172 -5.92 -5.42 16.06
N ASP A 173 -5.78 -4.49 17.02
CA ASP A 173 -5.48 -4.82 18.41
C ASP A 173 -6.54 -5.76 19.01
N LYS A 174 -7.81 -5.54 18.68
CA LYS A 174 -8.91 -6.42 19.08
C LYS A 174 -8.80 -7.82 18.46
N ALA A 175 -8.42 -7.93 17.20
CA ALA A 175 -8.27 -9.23 16.53
C ALA A 175 -7.05 -10.00 17.04
N LEU A 176 -5.99 -9.29 17.43
CA LEU A 176 -4.75 -9.84 17.94
C LEU A 176 -4.84 -10.33 19.41
N VAL A 177 -6.02 -10.29 20.02
CA VAL A 177 -6.27 -10.96 21.33
C VAL A 177 -6.22 -12.48 21.19
N ASP A 178 -6.66 -13.00 20.05
CA ASP A 178 -6.82 -14.44 19.81
C ASP A 178 -5.54 -15.11 19.26
N GLY A 179 -4.45 -14.35 19.09
CA GLY A 179 -3.18 -14.90 18.61
C GLY A 179 -2.23 -13.86 17.99
N PRO A 180 -1.11 -14.31 17.45
CA PRO A 180 -0.07 -13.41 16.94
C PRO A 180 -0.41 -12.73 15.60
N TRP A 181 -1.47 -13.17 14.89
CA TRP A 181 -1.85 -12.71 13.57
C TRP A 181 -3.31 -12.26 13.53
N LEU A 182 -3.73 -11.58 12.47
CA LEU A 182 -5.11 -11.08 12.34
C LEU A 182 -6.18 -12.18 12.31
N LEU A 183 -5.78 -13.42 12.08
CA LEU A 183 -6.64 -14.61 12.12
C LEU A 183 -6.21 -15.59 13.24
N GLY A 184 -5.84 -15.07 14.40
CA GLY A 184 -5.35 -15.87 15.52
C GLY A 184 -3.98 -16.46 15.24
N ASP A 185 -3.85 -17.79 15.24
CA ASP A 185 -2.58 -18.48 14.96
C ASP A 185 -2.22 -18.55 13.45
N HIS A 186 -3.11 -18.12 12.58
CA HIS A 186 -2.93 -18.23 11.13
C HIS A 186 -2.37 -16.94 10.52
N TYR A 187 -1.07 -16.95 10.15
CA TYR A 187 -0.49 -15.95 9.26
C TYR A 187 -1.14 -16.03 7.88
N SER A 188 -1.55 -14.91 7.32
CA SER A 188 -2.37 -14.91 6.10
C SER A 188 -2.14 -13.70 5.20
N LEU A 189 -2.82 -13.69 4.05
CA LEU A 189 -2.85 -12.53 3.16
C LEU A 189 -3.36 -11.25 3.85
N ALA A 190 -4.17 -11.35 4.91
CA ALA A 190 -4.62 -10.18 5.66
C ALA A 190 -3.44 -9.46 6.34
N ASP A 191 -2.50 -10.21 6.93
CA ASP A 191 -1.29 -9.66 7.54
C ASP A 191 -0.37 -9.04 6.49
N ILE A 192 -0.22 -9.69 5.34
CA ILE A 192 0.60 -9.21 4.22
C ILE A 192 0.05 -7.89 3.66
N VAL A 193 -1.27 -7.78 3.50
CA VAL A 193 -1.90 -6.59 2.90
C VAL A 193 -1.83 -5.38 3.82
N VAL A 194 -1.90 -5.56 5.15
CA VAL A 194 -1.83 -4.42 6.08
C VAL A 194 -0.41 -3.98 6.39
N ALA A 195 0.57 -4.87 6.31
CA ALA A 195 1.94 -4.60 6.74
C ALA A 195 2.57 -3.35 6.08
N PRO A 196 2.49 -3.14 4.75
CA PRO A 196 3.02 -1.94 4.13
C PRO A 196 2.27 -0.65 4.51
N LEU A 197 1.05 -0.76 5.00
CA LEU A 197 0.27 0.41 5.44
C LEU A 197 0.76 0.87 6.81
N ILE A 198 0.99 -0.05 7.73
CA ILE A 198 1.56 0.24 9.06
C ILE A 198 3.02 0.72 8.90
N ASP A 199 3.84 0.04 8.09
CA ASP A 199 5.22 0.47 7.81
C ASP A 199 5.27 1.89 7.21
N ARG A 200 4.35 2.24 6.30
CA ARG A 200 4.25 3.57 5.75
C ARG A 200 3.93 4.61 6.81
N MET A 201 3.03 4.34 7.73
CA MET A 201 2.72 5.27 8.80
C MET A 201 3.88 5.44 9.78
N ALA A 202 4.63 4.35 10.07
CA ALA A 202 5.86 4.43 10.84
C ALA A 202 6.93 5.29 10.13
N ASP A 203 7.15 5.04 8.82
CA ASP A 203 8.07 5.79 7.95
C ASP A 203 7.76 7.30 7.90
N LEU A 204 6.48 7.67 7.97
CA LEU A 204 6.02 9.06 8.01
C LEU A 204 6.04 9.68 9.43
N GLY A 205 6.49 8.95 10.46
CA GLY A 205 6.57 9.45 11.84
C GLY A 205 5.28 9.34 12.65
N TYR A 206 4.31 8.55 12.21
CA TYR A 206 3.01 8.36 12.89
C TYR A 206 2.93 7.09 13.74
N ALA A 207 4.07 6.49 14.14
CA ALA A 207 4.09 5.30 14.98
C ALA A 207 3.38 5.49 16.34
N SER A 208 3.35 6.72 16.86
CA SER A 208 2.63 7.09 18.08
C SER A 208 1.12 6.78 18.05
N ILE A 209 0.53 6.54 16.87
CA ILE A 209 -0.87 6.12 16.75
C ILE A 209 -1.12 4.79 17.47
N TRP A 210 -0.15 3.86 17.43
CA TRP A 210 -0.28 2.53 18.09
C TRP A 210 0.67 2.34 19.26
N GLU A 211 1.80 3.03 19.29
CA GLU A 211 2.75 2.95 20.40
C GLU A 211 2.09 3.42 21.71
N GLY A 212 2.16 2.60 22.74
CA GLY A 212 1.56 2.87 24.05
C GLY A 212 0.04 2.72 24.15
N ARG A 213 -0.68 2.69 23.02
CA ARG A 213 -2.15 2.57 23.01
C ARG A 213 -2.64 1.20 22.52
N TYR A 214 -1.99 0.63 21.53
CA TYR A 214 -2.35 -0.64 20.90
C TYR A 214 -1.14 -1.58 20.92
N ALA A 215 -0.79 -2.09 22.10
CA ALA A 215 0.44 -2.86 22.32
C ALA A 215 0.55 -4.09 21.40
N ARG A 216 -0.58 -4.78 21.13
CA ARG A 216 -0.58 -5.95 20.25
C ARG A 216 -0.27 -5.59 18.80
N VAL A 217 -0.64 -4.39 18.35
CA VAL A 217 -0.25 -3.89 17.01
C VAL A 217 1.24 -3.65 16.94
N ALA A 218 1.84 -3.06 17.98
CA ALA A 218 3.29 -2.85 18.05
C ALA A 218 4.04 -4.19 18.02
N GLU A 219 3.60 -5.18 18.81
CA GLU A 219 4.17 -6.54 18.82
C GLU A 219 3.99 -7.28 17.49
N TRP A 220 2.81 -7.16 16.87
CA TRP A 220 2.54 -7.70 15.55
C TRP A 220 3.46 -7.07 14.50
N TYR A 221 3.66 -5.76 14.55
CA TYR A 221 4.53 -5.07 13.60
C TYR A 221 5.99 -5.50 13.77
N GLN A 222 6.49 -5.70 14.99
CA GLN A 222 7.82 -6.26 15.24
C GLN A 222 7.94 -7.68 14.66
N ARG A 223 6.91 -8.53 14.84
CA ARG A 223 6.89 -9.87 14.22
C ARG A 223 6.93 -9.81 12.70
N MET A 224 6.19 -8.86 12.09
CA MET A 224 6.24 -8.64 10.64
C MET A 224 7.64 -8.23 10.19
N GLN A 225 8.28 -7.28 10.87
CA GLN A 225 9.62 -6.80 10.55
C GLN A 225 10.70 -7.90 10.67
N ALA A 226 10.51 -8.86 11.55
CA ALA A 226 11.41 -10.00 11.72
C ALA A 226 11.29 -11.04 10.59
N ARG A 227 10.26 -10.99 9.76
CA ARG A 227 10.07 -11.95 8.66
C ARG A 227 11.05 -11.68 7.51
N PRO A 228 11.73 -12.71 6.98
CA PRO A 228 12.63 -12.54 5.83
C PRO A 228 11.97 -11.87 4.61
N ALA A 229 10.71 -12.19 4.32
CA ALA A 229 9.94 -11.60 3.23
C ALA A 229 9.70 -10.08 3.40
N PHE A 230 9.47 -9.65 4.65
CA PHE A 230 9.36 -8.23 4.96
C PHE A 230 10.71 -7.53 4.73
N GLN A 231 11.80 -8.07 5.27
CA GLN A 231 13.14 -7.51 5.11
C GLN A 231 13.57 -7.43 3.65
N ALA A 232 13.30 -8.45 2.86
CA ALA A 232 13.57 -8.46 1.42
C ALA A 232 12.74 -7.40 0.67
N THR A 233 11.55 -7.08 1.15
CA THR A 233 10.67 -6.07 0.53
C THR A 233 11.08 -4.64 0.89
N PHE A 234 11.49 -4.41 2.13
CA PHE A 234 11.88 -3.09 2.65
C PHE A 234 13.40 -2.92 2.63
N TYR A 235 14.01 -3.19 1.47
CA TYR A 235 15.42 -2.93 1.21
C TYR A 235 15.72 -1.41 1.24
N PRO A 236 17.01 -0.98 1.37
CA PRO A 236 17.37 0.44 1.35
C PRO A 236 16.83 1.17 0.09
N GLY A 237 16.14 2.29 0.29
CA GLY A 237 15.46 3.04 -0.76
C GLY A 237 14.00 2.62 -1.02
N ALA A 238 13.45 1.67 -0.26
CA ALA A 238 12.05 1.26 -0.38
C ALA A 238 11.07 2.13 0.42
N ARG A 239 11.55 2.91 1.40
CA ARG A 239 10.73 3.82 2.21
C ARG A 239 10.82 5.25 1.68
N MET A 240 9.78 6.04 1.93
CA MET A 240 9.73 7.42 1.44
C MET A 240 10.76 8.32 2.11
N SER A 241 10.97 8.18 3.42
CA SER A 241 11.95 8.96 4.18
C SER A 241 13.39 8.77 3.71
N GLU A 242 13.68 7.65 3.05
CA GLU A 242 15.03 7.34 2.59
C GLU A 242 15.44 8.07 1.28
N PHE A 243 14.49 8.63 0.53
CA PHE A 243 14.78 9.31 -0.74
C PHE A 243 14.03 10.61 -0.96
N LEU A 244 13.07 10.96 -0.08
CA LEU A 244 12.34 12.22 -0.14
C LEU A 244 12.58 13.03 1.14
N ALA A 245 12.77 14.34 0.98
CA ALA A 245 12.67 15.27 2.10
C ALA A 245 11.19 15.39 2.49
N LEU A 246 10.79 14.68 3.55
CA LEU A 246 9.42 14.72 4.04
C LEU A 246 9.11 16.08 4.66
N ARG A 247 7.93 16.60 4.36
CA ARG A 247 7.37 17.84 4.93
C ARG A 247 6.27 17.51 5.94
N PRO A 248 5.88 18.42 6.85
CA PRO A 248 4.69 18.23 7.66
C PRO A 248 3.46 17.95 6.79
N ALA A 249 2.63 16.97 7.18
CA ALA A 249 1.42 16.66 6.43
C ALA A 249 0.38 17.79 6.48
N ILE A 250 0.36 18.52 7.58
CA ILE A 250 -0.48 19.70 7.80
C ILE A 250 0.42 20.92 7.65
N VAL A 251 0.16 21.71 6.61
CA VAL A 251 0.77 23.02 6.44
C VAL A 251 -0.17 24.04 7.10
N GLU A 252 0.31 24.76 8.11
CA GLU A 252 -0.46 25.87 8.62
C GLU A 252 -0.58 26.92 7.52
N SER A 253 -1.83 27.27 7.18
CA SER A 253 -2.07 28.39 6.28
C SER A 253 -1.56 29.66 6.97
N ALA A 254 -0.59 30.30 6.33
CA ALA A 254 -0.07 31.61 6.74
C ALA A 254 -1.18 32.67 6.61
#